data_0c079c524d574f12c58ec179cf01ab24
#
_entry.id   0c079c524d574f12c58ec179cf01ab24
#
_cell.length_a   1.000
_cell.length_b   1.000
_cell.length_c   1.000
_cell.angle_alpha   90.00
_cell.angle_beta   90.00
_cell.angle_gamma   90.00
#
_symmetry.space_group_name_H-M   'P 1'
#
loop_
_entity.id
_entity.type
_entity.pdbx_description
1 polymer ?
#
loop_
_entity_poly.entity_id
_entity_poly.type
_entity_poly.pdbx_seq_one_letter_code
_entity_poly.pdbx_strand_id
1 'polypeptide(L)'
;MKLTMAGIKDREAWEKAGIQLPGYDVEEVSEKARKSPRWVHFGIGNIFRVFIGGIADGLLEEGALDRGLTCVETFDYDVADKIYAPYDNLGLSVILHGDGTRDYKVLGALAEAVKAQSSNEKQWNRLKEIFAAPSLQLVSFTITEKGYALQKADGTWFPFVEADIKNGPAKATGAMAVLTAMLYERYQAGKHPLALVSMDNCSQNGARLRQSVLTMAEEWKKAGYVDDGFLAYVSDEKTIAFPWTMIDKITPRPSEQIAADLEALGVEDMQPVITAKKTYIAPFVNAEKPQYLVIEDSFPNGRPALEKGFGVYMADRKTVNLAERMKVTVCLNPVHSATGPLGVALGYELFAHMLNTDADMMKMARMVAYDEGLPVVQDPGILSPQAFVDELFNDRFPNEYLGDTNLRLAVDVSQMVGIRFGETIKAYVEKYGDASRLTALPLGIAGWLRYMLAVDDAGKKYELAPDPMNEEIQEQLKDIVVGQPETFTDQLRPILSNERLFFIDLYKAGVGEKVENMFREMIAGPGAIKATIHKYVNA
;
A
#
# COMPACT_ATOMS: atom_id res chain seq x y z
N MET A 1 25.63 -15.46 14.32
CA MET A 1 24.28 -16.01 14.64
C MET A 1 23.56 -16.30 13.35
N LYS A 2 22.93 -17.49 13.20
CA LYS A 2 22.12 -17.80 12.00
C LYS A 2 20.64 -17.64 12.29
N LEU A 3 19.92 -17.03 11.37
CA LEU A 3 18.46 -16.87 11.46
C LEU A 3 17.80 -18.20 11.07
N THR A 4 17.88 -19.19 11.95
CA THR A 4 17.33 -20.55 11.80
C THR A 4 16.78 -21.04 13.13
N MET A 5 15.91 -22.05 13.11
CA MET A 5 15.37 -22.68 14.33
C MET A 5 16.46 -23.18 15.27
N ALA A 6 17.58 -23.67 14.74
CA ALA A 6 18.73 -24.04 15.55
C ALA A 6 19.46 -22.80 16.10
N GLY A 7 19.62 -21.75 15.28
CA GLY A 7 20.36 -20.55 15.66
C GLY A 7 19.69 -19.71 16.72
N ILE A 8 18.35 -19.61 16.73
CA ILE A 8 17.60 -18.84 17.75
C ILE A 8 17.57 -19.52 19.14
N LYS A 9 18.08 -20.76 19.27
CA LYS A 9 18.22 -21.43 20.58
C LYS A 9 19.32 -20.81 21.44
N ASP A 10 20.33 -20.16 20.82
CA ASP A 10 21.34 -19.38 21.55
C ASP A 10 20.80 -17.98 21.89
N ARG A 11 19.80 -17.94 22.77
CA ARG A 11 19.10 -16.70 23.14
C ARG A 11 20.04 -15.62 23.66
N GLU A 12 21.07 -16.00 24.43
CA GLU A 12 22.02 -15.05 25.01
C GLU A 12 22.77 -14.25 23.95
N ALA A 13 23.17 -14.88 22.83
CA ALA A 13 23.85 -14.20 21.74
C ALA A 13 22.95 -13.16 21.06
N TRP A 14 21.67 -13.48 20.84
CA TRP A 14 20.69 -12.58 20.21
C TRP A 14 20.32 -11.41 21.13
N GLU A 15 20.09 -11.68 22.42
CA GLU A 15 19.77 -10.66 23.42
C GLU A 15 20.94 -9.67 23.60
N LYS A 16 22.19 -10.18 23.62
CA LYS A 16 23.40 -9.35 23.67
C LYS A 16 23.56 -8.46 22.43
N ALA A 17 23.10 -8.93 21.27
CA ALA A 17 23.07 -8.13 20.04
C ALA A 17 21.89 -7.13 20.00
N GLY A 18 21.02 -7.10 21.01
CA GLY A 18 19.84 -6.24 21.06
C GLY A 18 18.71 -6.68 20.12
N ILE A 19 18.68 -7.96 19.73
CA ILE A 19 17.68 -8.53 18.84
C ILE A 19 16.67 -9.34 19.66
N GLN A 20 15.42 -8.93 19.64
CA GLN A 20 14.34 -9.64 20.34
C GLN A 20 14.01 -10.94 19.63
N LEU A 21 13.88 -12.02 20.41
CA LEU A 21 13.42 -13.33 19.94
C LEU A 21 11.96 -13.58 20.33
N PRO A 22 11.23 -14.45 19.59
CA PRO A 22 9.89 -14.90 19.99
C PRO A 22 9.87 -15.44 21.43
N GLY A 23 8.85 -15.03 22.21
CA GLY A 23 8.60 -15.52 23.57
C GLY A 23 7.80 -16.80 23.62
N TYR A 24 7.25 -17.24 22.49
CA TYR A 24 6.47 -18.45 22.33
C TYR A 24 7.29 -19.55 21.63
N ASP A 25 6.82 -20.81 21.70
CA ASP A 25 7.44 -21.94 21.00
C ASP A 25 7.08 -21.92 19.51
N VAL A 26 8.04 -21.49 18.68
CA VAL A 26 7.88 -21.35 17.22
C VAL A 26 7.62 -22.70 16.54
N GLU A 27 8.22 -23.80 17.03
CA GLU A 27 8.04 -25.13 16.47
C GLU A 27 6.62 -25.65 16.75
N GLU A 28 6.13 -25.45 17.97
CA GLU A 28 4.77 -25.85 18.38
C GLU A 28 3.69 -25.11 17.58
N VAL A 29 3.78 -23.78 17.50
CA VAL A 29 2.78 -22.96 16.75
C VAL A 29 2.80 -23.26 15.26
N SER A 30 3.97 -23.56 14.69
CA SER A 30 4.13 -23.96 13.30
C SER A 30 3.54 -25.35 13.02
N GLU A 31 3.77 -26.32 13.91
CA GLU A 31 3.14 -27.64 13.79
C GLU A 31 1.61 -27.59 13.88
N LYS A 32 1.08 -26.80 14.81
CA LYS A 32 -0.37 -26.58 14.93
C LYS A 32 -0.96 -25.99 13.65
N ALA A 33 -0.28 -25.00 13.05
CA ALA A 33 -0.70 -24.40 11.79
C ALA A 33 -0.71 -25.41 10.64
N ARG A 34 0.35 -26.22 10.51
CA ARG A 34 0.43 -27.26 9.47
C ARG A 34 -0.66 -28.33 9.61
N LYS A 35 -0.99 -28.73 10.84
CA LYS A 35 -2.03 -29.75 11.11
C LYS A 35 -3.45 -29.22 10.97
N SER A 36 -3.67 -27.96 11.33
CA SER A 36 -5.00 -27.34 11.37
C SER A 36 -4.91 -25.83 11.06
N PRO A 37 -4.75 -25.48 9.77
CA PRO A 37 -4.56 -24.08 9.36
C PRO A 37 -5.79 -23.22 9.70
N ARG A 38 -5.56 -22.01 10.20
CA ARG A 38 -6.60 -21.00 10.46
C ARG A 38 -6.46 -19.76 9.58
N TRP A 39 -5.23 -19.39 9.29
CA TRP A 39 -4.91 -18.18 8.55
C TRP A 39 -3.91 -18.51 7.44
N VAL A 40 -4.30 -18.23 6.21
CA VAL A 40 -3.45 -18.31 5.01
C VAL A 40 -3.23 -16.92 4.46
N HIS A 41 -2.05 -16.62 3.95
CA HIS A 41 -1.75 -15.34 3.32
C HIS A 41 -1.13 -15.52 1.93
N PHE A 42 -1.68 -14.84 0.93
CA PHE A 42 -1.18 -14.81 -0.44
C PHE A 42 -0.32 -13.57 -0.67
N GLY A 43 0.88 -13.76 -1.23
CA GLY A 43 1.88 -12.71 -1.41
C GLY A 43 2.85 -12.65 -0.25
N ILE A 44 4.10 -13.08 -0.49
CA ILE A 44 5.08 -13.31 0.58
C ILE A 44 6.21 -12.27 0.57
N GLY A 45 5.91 -11.06 0.05
CA GLY A 45 6.84 -9.94 -0.01
C GLY A 45 7.07 -9.23 1.34
N ASN A 46 7.77 -8.08 1.27
CA ASN A 46 8.18 -7.34 2.47
C ASN A 46 7.00 -6.88 3.33
N ILE A 47 5.94 -6.34 2.71
CA ILE A 47 4.78 -5.84 3.45
C ILE A 47 4.10 -6.96 4.27
N PHE A 48 3.96 -8.15 3.70
CA PHE A 48 3.42 -9.30 4.42
C PHE A 48 4.27 -9.64 5.65
N ARG A 49 5.59 -9.78 5.47
CA ARG A 49 6.50 -10.31 6.48
C ARG A 49 6.52 -9.48 7.76
N VAL A 50 6.63 -8.14 7.63
CA VAL A 50 6.78 -7.25 8.80
C VAL A 50 5.44 -6.73 9.31
N PHE A 51 4.43 -6.57 8.44
CA PHE A 51 3.13 -6.03 8.84
C PHE A 51 2.18 -7.16 9.25
N ILE A 52 1.72 -7.98 8.31
CA ILE A 52 0.75 -9.03 8.61
C ILE A 52 1.38 -10.14 9.47
N GLY A 53 2.61 -10.55 9.12
CA GLY A 53 3.40 -11.49 9.91
C GLY A 53 3.75 -10.92 11.29
N GLY A 54 4.06 -9.62 11.38
CA GLY A 54 4.32 -8.93 12.65
C GLY A 54 3.08 -8.84 13.55
N ILE A 55 1.88 -8.60 12.97
CA ILE A 55 0.61 -8.66 13.71
C ILE A 55 0.38 -10.07 14.26
N ALA A 56 0.54 -11.09 13.43
CA ALA A 56 0.37 -12.48 13.87
C ALA A 56 1.38 -12.87 14.95
N ASP A 57 2.62 -12.43 14.81
CA ASP A 57 3.66 -12.64 15.81
C ASP A 57 3.31 -11.98 17.16
N GLY A 58 2.81 -10.74 17.14
CA GLY A 58 2.30 -10.07 18.35
C GLY A 58 1.12 -10.81 18.99
N LEU A 59 0.19 -11.32 18.18
CA LEU A 59 -0.95 -12.12 18.67
C LEU A 59 -0.50 -13.44 19.30
N LEU A 60 0.56 -14.07 18.79
CA LEU A 60 1.17 -15.26 19.40
C LEU A 60 1.84 -14.93 20.73
N GLU A 61 2.57 -13.82 20.81
CA GLU A 61 3.17 -13.34 22.07
C GLU A 61 2.14 -13.12 23.17
N GLU A 62 0.98 -12.58 22.84
CA GLU A 62 -0.11 -12.33 23.78
C GLU A 62 -1.01 -13.56 24.04
N GLY A 63 -0.76 -14.69 23.38
CA GLY A 63 -1.62 -15.87 23.45
C GLY A 63 -3.01 -15.68 22.83
N ALA A 64 -3.20 -14.65 22.03
CA ALA A 64 -4.44 -14.37 21.30
C ALA A 64 -4.57 -15.19 20.00
N LEU A 65 -3.45 -15.72 19.53
CA LEU A 65 -3.34 -16.71 18.45
C LEU A 65 -2.56 -17.92 18.99
N ASP A 66 -2.96 -19.14 18.63
CA ASP A 66 -2.36 -20.39 19.14
C ASP A 66 -1.54 -21.14 18.08
N ARG A 67 -1.46 -20.60 16.87
CA ARG A 67 -0.75 -21.22 15.74
C ARG A 67 -0.31 -20.18 14.72
N GLY A 68 0.75 -20.48 13.97
CA GLY A 68 1.28 -19.60 12.94
C GLY A 68 0.40 -19.49 11.70
N LEU A 69 0.93 -18.78 10.69
CA LEU A 69 0.31 -18.61 9.37
C LEU A 69 0.96 -19.53 8.35
N THR A 70 0.16 -19.98 7.38
CA THR A 70 0.67 -20.50 6.10
C THR A 70 0.74 -19.34 5.10
N CYS A 71 1.86 -19.14 4.44
CA CYS A 71 1.98 -18.19 3.36
C CYS A 71 2.09 -18.86 1.99
N VAL A 72 1.56 -18.19 0.96
CA VAL A 72 1.41 -18.75 -0.40
C VAL A 72 2.00 -17.80 -1.41
N GLU A 73 2.92 -18.29 -2.24
CA GLU A 73 3.49 -17.53 -3.35
C GLU A 73 2.85 -17.96 -4.67
N THR A 74 2.39 -16.99 -5.45
CA THR A 74 1.73 -17.23 -6.74
C THR A 74 2.53 -16.70 -7.94
N PHE A 75 3.55 -15.88 -7.72
CA PHE A 75 4.25 -15.18 -8.79
C PHE A 75 5.75 -15.52 -8.84
N ASP A 76 6.48 -15.29 -7.76
CA ASP A 76 7.95 -15.41 -7.70
C ASP A 76 8.37 -16.50 -6.70
N TYR A 77 8.36 -17.74 -7.17
CA TYR A 77 8.67 -18.91 -6.32
C TYR A 77 10.08 -18.89 -5.74
N ASP A 78 11.02 -18.15 -6.37
CA ASP A 78 12.38 -17.96 -5.83
C ASP A 78 12.35 -17.32 -4.44
N VAL A 79 11.36 -16.50 -4.13
CA VAL A 79 11.22 -15.89 -2.80
C VAL A 79 11.03 -16.97 -1.73
N ALA A 80 10.19 -17.97 -1.97
CA ALA A 80 10.02 -19.09 -1.04
C ALA A 80 11.32 -19.89 -0.88
N ASP A 81 12.04 -20.14 -1.98
CA ASP A 81 13.25 -20.96 -1.99
C ASP A 81 14.48 -20.25 -1.41
N LYS A 82 14.59 -18.91 -1.57
CA LYS A 82 15.80 -18.15 -1.19
C LYS A 82 15.65 -17.37 0.12
N ILE A 83 14.39 -17.02 0.50
CA ILE A 83 14.12 -16.15 1.65
C ILE A 83 13.37 -16.86 2.79
N TYR A 84 12.66 -17.93 2.50
CA TYR A 84 11.93 -18.66 3.55
C TYR A 84 12.60 -19.99 3.90
N ALA A 85 12.85 -20.84 2.93
CA ALA A 85 13.40 -22.18 3.17
C ALA A 85 14.77 -22.17 3.88
N PRO A 86 15.76 -21.33 3.51
CA PRO A 86 17.07 -21.30 4.16
C PRO A 86 17.04 -20.80 5.60
N TYR A 87 15.98 -20.08 5.97
CA TYR A 87 15.80 -19.44 7.28
C TYR A 87 14.70 -20.10 8.13
N ASP A 88 14.32 -21.33 7.83
CA ASP A 88 13.26 -22.08 8.54
C ASP A 88 11.94 -21.31 8.67
N ASN A 89 11.61 -20.48 7.67
CA ASN A 89 10.49 -19.53 7.64
C ASN A 89 10.56 -18.40 8.71
N LEU A 90 11.66 -18.23 9.41
CA LEU A 90 11.87 -17.08 10.28
C LEU A 90 12.09 -15.80 9.45
N GLY A 91 11.64 -14.68 9.98
CA GLY A 91 11.91 -13.35 9.42
C GLY A 91 12.62 -12.46 10.43
N LEU A 92 13.32 -11.44 9.98
CA LEU A 92 13.90 -10.41 10.83
C LEU A 92 13.29 -9.06 10.49
N SER A 93 12.58 -8.46 11.43
CA SER A 93 12.01 -7.12 11.34
C SER A 93 13.02 -6.09 11.83
N VAL A 94 13.17 -5.00 11.06
CA VAL A 94 14.00 -3.84 11.42
C VAL A 94 13.12 -2.59 11.34
N ILE A 95 12.72 -2.06 12.50
CA ILE A 95 11.93 -0.83 12.57
C ILE A 95 12.87 0.36 12.58
N LEU A 96 12.66 1.28 11.65
CA LEU A 96 13.48 2.48 11.44
C LEU A 96 12.84 3.68 12.13
N HIS A 97 13.53 4.28 13.09
CA HIS A 97 13.11 5.51 13.77
C HIS A 97 13.76 6.73 13.13
N GLY A 98 13.07 7.88 13.20
CA GLY A 98 13.56 9.15 12.63
C GLY A 98 14.84 9.68 13.27
N ASP A 99 15.16 9.27 14.52
CA ASP A 99 16.39 9.60 15.22
C ASP A 99 17.59 8.69 14.85
N GLY A 100 17.38 7.73 13.92
CA GLY A 100 18.38 6.77 13.48
C GLY A 100 18.49 5.52 14.34
N THR A 101 17.75 5.41 15.43
CA THR A 101 17.67 4.18 16.22
C THR A 101 16.86 3.10 15.48
N ARG A 102 17.05 1.86 15.85
CA ARG A 102 16.39 0.71 15.21
C ARG A 102 15.96 -0.31 16.24
N ASP A 103 14.77 -0.87 16.05
CA ASP A 103 14.33 -2.03 16.80
C ASP A 103 14.48 -3.28 15.93
N TYR A 104 15.07 -4.33 16.48
CA TYR A 104 15.29 -5.60 15.81
C TYR A 104 14.47 -6.70 16.48
N LYS A 105 13.70 -7.44 15.67
CA LYS A 105 12.90 -8.56 16.18
C LYS A 105 12.87 -9.72 15.19
N VAL A 106 13.16 -10.93 15.67
CA VAL A 106 12.91 -12.16 14.93
C VAL A 106 11.41 -12.47 14.97
N LEU A 107 10.82 -12.73 13.81
CA LEU A 107 9.42 -13.08 13.63
C LEU A 107 9.31 -14.59 13.39
N GLY A 108 8.59 -15.31 14.25
CA GLY A 108 8.40 -16.76 14.19
C GLY A 108 6.99 -17.19 13.78
N ALA A 109 6.11 -16.25 13.37
CA ALA A 109 4.71 -16.56 13.06
C ALA A 109 4.49 -17.34 11.76
N LEU A 110 5.49 -17.46 10.88
CA LEU A 110 5.35 -18.07 9.55
C LEU A 110 5.66 -19.56 9.61
N ALA A 111 4.63 -20.39 9.58
CA ALA A 111 4.74 -21.84 9.78
C ALA A 111 5.26 -22.59 8.54
N GLU A 112 4.84 -22.18 7.35
CA GLU A 112 5.23 -22.78 6.08
C GLU A 112 5.02 -21.80 4.93
N ALA A 113 5.85 -21.91 3.88
CA ALA A 113 5.70 -21.20 2.61
C ALA A 113 5.37 -22.21 1.50
N VAL A 114 4.18 -22.06 0.88
CA VAL A 114 3.67 -22.95 -0.17
C VAL A 114 3.74 -22.23 -1.51
N LYS A 115 4.27 -22.92 -2.53
CA LYS A 115 4.26 -22.41 -3.91
C LYS A 115 2.97 -22.83 -4.59
N ALA A 116 2.15 -21.87 -5.04
CA ALA A 116 0.89 -22.12 -5.74
C ALA A 116 1.13 -22.53 -7.20
N GLN A 117 1.87 -23.60 -7.40
CA GLN A 117 2.30 -24.07 -8.71
C GLN A 117 1.57 -25.37 -9.06
N SER A 118 0.55 -25.29 -9.93
CA SER A 118 -0.28 -26.44 -10.31
C SER A 118 0.50 -27.58 -10.99
N SER A 119 1.66 -27.30 -11.58
CA SER A 119 2.57 -28.29 -12.14
C SER A 119 3.45 -29.01 -11.09
N ASN A 120 3.47 -28.53 -9.84
CA ASN A 120 4.15 -29.17 -8.73
C ASN A 120 3.11 -29.88 -7.84
N GLU A 121 2.93 -31.18 -8.09
CA GLU A 121 1.89 -31.98 -7.44
C GLU A 121 1.94 -31.92 -5.91
N LYS A 122 3.12 -31.96 -5.31
CA LYS A 122 3.28 -31.92 -3.84
C LYS A 122 2.78 -30.58 -3.27
N GLN A 123 3.18 -29.46 -3.87
CA GLN A 123 2.78 -28.13 -3.42
C GLN A 123 1.29 -27.89 -3.66
N TRP A 124 0.79 -28.32 -4.82
CA TRP A 124 -0.61 -28.17 -5.19
C TRP A 124 -1.54 -28.98 -4.29
N ASN A 125 -1.18 -30.23 -3.99
CA ASN A 125 -1.95 -31.06 -3.06
C ASN A 125 -1.92 -30.48 -1.63
N ARG A 126 -0.78 -29.93 -1.20
CA ARG A 126 -0.72 -29.26 0.10
C ARG A 126 -1.68 -28.07 0.17
N LEU A 127 -1.73 -27.26 -0.88
CA LEU A 127 -2.66 -26.13 -0.94
C LEU A 127 -4.12 -26.56 -0.92
N LYS A 128 -4.47 -27.64 -1.62
CA LYS A 128 -5.81 -28.26 -1.57
C LYS A 128 -6.17 -28.75 -0.16
N GLU A 129 -5.27 -29.44 0.52
CA GLU A 129 -5.47 -29.89 1.91
C GLU A 129 -5.78 -28.72 2.84
N ILE A 130 -5.03 -27.61 2.70
CA ILE A 130 -5.22 -26.39 3.50
C ILE A 130 -6.62 -25.82 3.27
N PHE A 131 -7.05 -25.69 2.01
CA PHE A 131 -8.35 -25.11 1.70
C PHE A 131 -9.52 -26.04 2.01
N ALA A 132 -9.32 -27.35 1.97
CA ALA A 132 -10.30 -28.35 2.39
C ALA A 132 -10.51 -28.37 3.92
N ALA A 133 -9.55 -27.86 4.70
CA ALA A 133 -9.62 -27.89 6.16
C ALA A 133 -10.78 -27.04 6.71
N PRO A 134 -11.70 -27.59 7.52
CA PRO A 134 -12.77 -26.83 8.14
C PRO A 134 -12.27 -25.71 9.09
N SER A 135 -11.06 -25.89 9.64
CA SER A 135 -10.42 -24.96 10.56
C SER A 135 -9.99 -23.63 9.90
N LEU A 136 -9.86 -23.58 8.58
CA LEU A 136 -9.46 -22.38 7.87
C LEU A 136 -10.53 -21.28 7.99
N GLN A 137 -10.18 -20.17 8.61
CA GLN A 137 -11.07 -19.05 8.94
C GLN A 137 -10.94 -17.88 7.98
N LEU A 138 -9.71 -17.56 7.57
CA LEU A 138 -9.45 -16.44 6.66
C LEU A 138 -8.27 -16.71 5.73
N VAL A 139 -8.37 -16.12 4.54
CA VAL A 139 -7.27 -15.99 3.57
C VAL A 139 -7.06 -14.52 3.30
N SER A 140 -5.87 -14.01 3.58
CA SER A 140 -5.51 -12.61 3.36
C SER A 140 -4.54 -12.46 2.19
N PHE A 141 -4.44 -11.22 1.64
CA PHE A 141 -3.72 -10.96 0.40
C PHE A 141 -2.91 -9.67 0.48
N THR A 142 -1.64 -9.73 0.04
CA THR A 142 -0.83 -8.58 -0.34
C THR A 142 -0.14 -8.89 -1.67
N ILE A 143 -0.91 -8.81 -2.76
CA ILE A 143 -0.51 -9.18 -4.12
C ILE A 143 -0.45 -7.98 -5.08
N THR A 144 -0.60 -6.78 -4.54
CA THR A 144 -0.74 -5.50 -5.24
C THR A 144 -2.03 -5.40 -6.08
N GLU A 145 -2.44 -4.18 -6.43
CA GLU A 145 -3.64 -3.95 -7.24
C GLU A 145 -3.64 -4.74 -8.56
N LYS A 146 -2.47 -4.92 -9.16
CA LYS A 146 -2.30 -5.68 -10.41
C LYS A 146 -2.64 -7.17 -10.26
N GLY A 147 -2.49 -7.73 -9.06
CA GLY A 147 -2.78 -9.14 -8.79
C GLY A 147 -4.27 -9.50 -8.89
N TYR A 148 -5.15 -8.49 -8.75
CA TYR A 148 -6.61 -8.68 -8.89
C TYR A 148 -7.09 -8.53 -10.34
N ALA A 149 -6.32 -7.87 -11.21
CA ALA A 149 -6.76 -7.53 -12.56
C ALA A 149 -6.82 -8.77 -13.46
N LEU A 150 -7.99 -9.02 -14.05
CA LEU A 150 -8.21 -10.09 -15.02
C LEU A 150 -8.18 -9.58 -16.46
N GLN A 151 -8.53 -8.31 -16.67
CA GLN A 151 -8.66 -7.66 -17.96
C GLN A 151 -7.79 -6.40 -18.05
N LYS A 152 -7.38 -6.07 -19.26
CA LYS A 152 -6.76 -4.81 -19.60
C LYS A 152 -7.79 -3.67 -19.61
N ALA A 153 -7.34 -2.43 -19.74
CA ALA A 153 -8.22 -1.26 -19.81
C ALA A 153 -9.21 -1.29 -20.98
N ASP A 154 -8.87 -1.98 -22.07
CA ASP A 154 -9.73 -2.17 -23.24
C ASP A 154 -10.77 -3.31 -23.09
N GLY A 155 -10.82 -3.98 -21.92
CA GLY A 155 -11.71 -5.09 -21.63
C GLY A 155 -11.24 -6.45 -22.14
N THR A 156 -10.09 -6.55 -22.80
CA THR A 156 -9.51 -7.82 -23.22
C THR A 156 -8.85 -8.55 -22.06
N TRP A 157 -8.91 -9.87 -22.04
CA TRP A 157 -8.25 -10.69 -21.03
C TRP A 157 -6.73 -10.53 -21.08
N PHE A 158 -6.08 -10.58 -19.93
CA PHE A 158 -4.65 -10.84 -19.93
C PHE A 158 -4.37 -12.26 -20.46
N PRO A 159 -3.28 -12.51 -21.22
CA PRO A 159 -3.01 -13.81 -21.83
C PRO A 159 -2.97 -14.97 -20.84
N PHE A 160 -2.46 -14.75 -19.62
CA PHE A 160 -2.44 -15.77 -18.58
C PHE A 160 -3.84 -16.08 -18.03
N VAL A 161 -4.73 -15.08 -17.96
CA VAL A 161 -6.12 -15.27 -17.53
C VAL A 161 -6.91 -16.04 -18.57
N GLU A 162 -6.74 -15.72 -19.86
CA GLU A 162 -7.35 -16.47 -20.95
C GLU A 162 -6.92 -17.94 -20.94
N ALA A 163 -5.63 -18.20 -20.66
CA ALA A 163 -5.13 -19.55 -20.49
C ALA A 163 -5.75 -20.26 -19.28
N ASP A 164 -5.90 -19.58 -18.13
CA ASP A 164 -6.51 -20.14 -16.92
C ASP A 164 -8.01 -20.45 -17.13
N ILE A 165 -8.75 -19.59 -17.85
CA ILE A 165 -10.15 -19.84 -18.24
C ILE A 165 -10.24 -21.11 -19.08
N LYS A 166 -9.37 -21.24 -20.08
CA LYS A 166 -9.36 -22.38 -21.00
C LYS A 166 -8.93 -23.69 -20.34
N ASN A 167 -7.96 -23.64 -19.42
CA ASN A 167 -7.36 -24.85 -18.83
C ASN A 167 -8.10 -25.34 -17.58
N GLY A 168 -8.95 -24.50 -16.97
CA GLY A 168 -9.76 -24.83 -15.81
C GLY A 168 -9.01 -24.91 -14.48
N PRO A 169 -9.72 -25.23 -13.39
CA PRO A 169 -9.19 -25.16 -12.02
C PRO A 169 -7.92 -25.99 -11.78
N ALA A 170 -7.82 -27.18 -12.38
CA ALA A 170 -6.70 -28.10 -12.12
C ALA A 170 -5.34 -27.59 -12.64
N LYS A 171 -5.34 -26.59 -13.52
CA LYS A 171 -4.13 -26.02 -14.16
C LYS A 171 -4.03 -24.51 -13.95
N ALA A 172 -4.70 -23.97 -12.94
CA ALA A 172 -4.67 -22.56 -12.60
C ALA A 172 -3.23 -22.08 -12.31
N THR A 173 -2.90 -20.88 -12.79
CA THR A 173 -1.57 -20.27 -12.66
C THR A 173 -1.60 -18.85 -12.11
N GLY A 174 -2.57 -18.03 -12.52
CA GLY A 174 -2.74 -16.66 -11.99
C GLY A 174 -3.31 -16.67 -10.57
N ALA A 175 -2.95 -15.68 -9.76
CA ALA A 175 -3.35 -15.61 -8.35
C ALA A 175 -4.86 -15.77 -8.14
N MET A 176 -5.69 -15.09 -8.92
CA MET A 176 -7.15 -15.17 -8.80
C MET A 176 -7.71 -16.52 -9.30
N ALA A 177 -7.10 -17.10 -10.32
CA ALA A 177 -7.46 -18.44 -10.78
C ALA A 177 -7.08 -19.51 -9.75
N VAL A 178 -5.88 -19.44 -9.17
CA VAL A 178 -5.45 -20.33 -8.07
C VAL A 178 -6.41 -20.21 -6.89
N LEU A 179 -6.73 -18.99 -6.44
CA LEU A 179 -7.68 -18.78 -5.36
C LEU A 179 -9.04 -19.41 -5.67
N THR A 180 -9.58 -19.15 -6.86
CA THR A 180 -10.89 -19.69 -7.27
C THR A 180 -10.87 -21.21 -7.37
N ALA A 181 -9.75 -21.80 -7.82
CA ALA A 181 -9.56 -23.27 -7.83
C ALA A 181 -9.57 -23.84 -6.40
N MET A 182 -8.90 -23.18 -5.46
CA MET A 182 -8.88 -23.60 -4.05
C MET A 182 -10.25 -23.43 -3.37
N LEU A 183 -11.03 -22.42 -3.76
CA LEU A 183 -12.42 -22.29 -3.31
C LEU A 183 -13.30 -23.41 -3.87
N TYR A 184 -13.02 -23.88 -5.08
CA TYR A 184 -13.73 -25.02 -5.67
C TYR A 184 -13.40 -26.32 -4.91
N GLU A 185 -12.13 -26.54 -4.54
CA GLU A 185 -11.75 -27.67 -3.66
C GLU A 185 -12.47 -27.57 -2.30
N ARG A 186 -12.55 -26.38 -1.70
CA ARG A 186 -13.27 -26.15 -0.45
C ARG A 186 -14.78 -26.41 -0.56
N TYR A 187 -15.38 -26.00 -1.68
CA TYR A 187 -16.77 -26.29 -2.00
C TYR A 187 -17.03 -27.79 -2.04
N GLN A 188 -16.15 -28.56 -2.72
CA GLN A 188 -16.25 -30.01 -2.82
C GLN A 188 -16.01 -30.71 -1.47
N ALA A 189 -15.14 -30.13 -0.62
CA ALA A 189 -14.79 -30.67 0.69
C ALA A 189 -15.86 -30.46 1.78
N GLY A 190 -16.98 -29.79 1.48
CA GLY A 190 -18.07 -29.61 2.44
C GLY A 190 -18.63 -28.19 2.54
N LYS A 191 -18.29 -27.30 1.63
CA LYS A 191 -18.82 -25.92 1.55
C LYS A 191 -18.56 -25.10 2.83
N HIS A 192 -17.42 -25.32 3.47
CA HIS A 192 -17.07 -24.61 4.70
C HIS A 192 -16.96 -23.09 4.44
N PRO A 193 -17.53 -22.24 5.32
CA PRO A 193 -17.43 -20.78 5.16
C PRO A 193 -16.00 -20.27 5.25
N LEU A 194 -15.71 -19.10 4.65
CA LEU A 194 -14.38 -18.49 4.62
C LEU A 194 -14.45 -16.98 4.43
N ALA A 195 -13.53 -16.24 5.03
CA ALA A 195 -13.32 -14.83 4.71
C ALA A 195 -12.08 -14.66 3.80
N LEU A 196 -12.23 -13.88 2.74
CA LEU A 196 -11.17 -13.51 1.80
C LEU A 196 -10.87 -12.02 1.96
N VAL A 197 -9.71 -11.70 2.53
CA VAL A 197 -9.39 -10.36 3.04
C VAL A 197 -8.25 -9.75 2.23
N SER A 198 -8.58 -8.89 1.28
CA SER A 198 -7.54 -8.07 0.63
C SER A 198 -6.93 -7.11 1.66
N MET A 199 -5.61 -7.14 1.79
CA MET A 199 -4.83 -6.22 2.61
C MET A 199 -3.88 -5.40 1.73
N ASP A 200 -4.32 -5.08 0.52
CA ASP A 200 -3.63 -4.22 -0.43
C ASP A 200 -4.14 -2.77 -0.35
N ASN A 201 -3.24 -1.84 -0.62
CA ASN A 201 -3.55 -0.40 -0.59
C ASN A 201 -4.24 0.04 -1.89
N CYS A 202 -5.44 -0.46 -2.12
CA CYS A 202 -6.29 -0.01 -3.23
C CYS A 202 -7.72 0.20 -2.73
N SER A 203 -8.40 1.16 -3.35
CA SER A 203 -9.76 1.54 -2.94
C SER A 203 -10.74 0.39 -3.10
N GLN A 204 -11.58 0.19 -2.07
CA GLN A 204 -12.62 -0.84 -2.03
C GLN A 204 -12.05 -2.24 -2.35
N ASN A 205 -10.93 -2.56 -1.77
CA ASN A 205 -10.13 -3.73 -2.08
C ASN A 205 -10.90 -5.07 -1.97
N GLY A 206 -11.79 -5.21 -0.98
CA GLY A 206 -12.66 -6.39 -0.85
C GLY A 206 -13.64 -6.54 -2.01
N ALA A 207 -14.18 -5.43 -2.55
CA ALA A 207 -15.05 -5.47 -3.72
C ALA A 207 -14.27 -5.90 -4.98
N ARG A 208 -13.04 -5.42 -5.15
CA ARG A 208 -12.16 -5.84 -6.26
C ARG A 208 -11.84 -7.33 -6.20
N LEU A 209 -11.46 -7.83 -5.03
CA LEU A 209 -11.21 -9.26 -4.81
C LEU A 209 -12.46 -10.09 -5.13
N ARG A 210 -13.62 -9.68 -4.62
CA ARG A 210 -14.90 -10.34 -4.90
C ARG A 210 -15.20 -10.40 -6.39
N GLN A 211 -15.07 -9.27 -7.08
CA GLN A 211 -15.31 -9.21 -8.52
C GLN A 211 -14.42 -10.19 -9.29
N SER A 212 -13.15 -10.27 -8.97
CA SER A 212 -12.19 -11.16 -9.64
C SER A 212 -12.52 -12.63 -9.43
N VAL A 213 -12.85 -13.02 -8.19
CA VAL A 213 -13.26 -14.40 -7.87
C VAL A 213 -14.55 -14.78 -8.60
N LEU A 214 -15.56 -13.90 -8.57
CA LEU A 214 -16.83 -14.16 -9.25
C LEU A 214 -16.66 -14.27 -10.77
N THR A 215 -15.88 -13.37 -11.36
CA THR A 215 -15.60 -13.40 -12.80
C THR A 215 -14.92 -14.72 -13.22
N MET A 216 -13.91 -15.18 -12.47
CA MET A 216 -13.27 -16.47 -12.75
C MET A 216 -14.25 -17.65 -12.59
N ALA A 217 -15.08 -17.64 -11.55
CA ALA A 217 -16.08 -18.69 -11.33
C ALA A 217 -17.13 -18.72 -12.46
N GLU A 218 -17.59 -17.56 -12.91
CA GLU A 218 -18.53 -17.42 -14.04
C GLU A 218 -17.95 -17.96 -15.36
N GLU A 219 -16.70 -17.59 -15.67
CA GLU A 219 -16.02 -18.07 -16.87
C GLU A 219 -15.80 -19.58 -16.81
N TRP A 220 -15.40 -20.14 -15.69
CA TRP A 220 -15.27 -21.60 -15.54
C TRP A 220 -16.62 -22.33 -15.58
N LYS A 221 -17.69 -21.70 -15.11
CA LYS A 221 -19.04 -22.24 -15.30
C LYS A 221 -19.44 -22.28 -16.77
N LYS A 222 -19.21 -21.18 -17.53
CA LYS A 222 -19.44 -21.13 -18.97
C LYS A 222 -18.63 -22.20 -19.72
N ALA A 223 -17.41 -22.47 -19.29
CA ALA A 223 -16.54 -23.51 -19.82
C ALA A 223 -16.89 -24.94 -19.36
N GLY A 224 -17.83 -25.10 -18.43
CA GLY A 224 -18.29 -26.40 -17.95
C GLY A 224 -17.39 -27.03 -16.87
N TYR A 225 -16.47 -26.30 -16.26
CA TYR A 225 -15.58 -26.81 -15.22
C TYR A 225 -16.21 -26.81 -13.82
N VAL A 226 -17.15 -25.92 -13.55
CA VAL A 226 -17.83 -25.79 -12.26
C VAL A 226 -19.34 -25.65 -12.46
N ASP A 227 -20.11 -25.95 -11.40
CA ASP A 227 -21.58 -25.96 -11.43
C ASP A 227 -22.21 -24.68 -10.85
N ASP A 228 -23.55 -24.57 -10.94
CA ASP A 228 -24.33 -23.48 -10.36
C ASP A 228 -24.22 -23.41 -8.85
N GLY A 229 -24.04 -24.56 -8.18
CA GLY A 229 -23.87 -24.63 -6.74
C GLY A 229 -22.59 -23.98 -6.28
N PHE A 230 -21.50 -24.11 -7.03
CA PHE A 230 -20.24 -23.41 -6.74
C PHE A 230 -20.39 -21.90 -6.92
N LEU A 231 -21.03 -21.44 -8.00
CA LEU A 231 -21.27 -20.01 -8.20
C LEU A 231 -22.12 -19.42 -7.08
N ALA A 232 -23.19 -20.12 -6.67
CA ALA A 232 -23.98 -19.71 -5.51
C ALA A 232 -23.17 -19.65 -4.21
N TYR A 233 -22.28 -20.63 -3.97
CA TYR A 233 -21.41 -20.68 -2.80
C TYR A 233 -20.45 -19.49 -2.71
N VAL A 234 -19.79 -19.10 -3.82
CA VAL A 234 -18.85 -17.97 -3.81
C VAL A 234 -19.54 -16.61 -3.87
N SER A 235 -20.82 -16.57 -4.29
CA SER A 235 -21.60 -15.32 -4.39
C SER A 235 -22.25 -14.90 -3.08
N ASP A 236 -22.53 -15.85 -2.18
CA ASP A 236 -23.20 -15.60 -0.89
C ASP A 236 -22.16 -15.17 0.16
N GLU A 237 -22.20 -13.90 0.55
CA GLU A 237 -21.27 -13.33 1.57
C GLU A 237 -21.45 -13.98 2.96
N LYS A 238 -22.50 -14.77 3.20
CA LYS A 238 -22.63 -15.58 4.43
C LYS A 238 -21.78 -16.84 4.40
N THR A 239 -21.34 -17.27 3.21
CA THR A 239 -20.43 -18.40 3.02
C THR A 239 -19.05 -17.95 2.68
N ILE A 240 -18.89 -17.10 1.66
CA ILE A 240 -17.60 -16.52 1.28
C ILE A 240 -17.70 -15.00 1.43
N ALA A 241 -17.17 -14.49 2.54
CA ALA A 241 -17.13 -13.06 2.80
C ALA A 241 -15.90 -12.41 2.17
N PHE A 242 -16.03 -11.14 1.82
CA PHE A 242 -14.96 -10.30 1.25
C PHE A 242 -14.82 -9.02 2.08
N PRO A 243 -14.32 -9.13 3.33
CA PRO A 243 -14.12 -7.97 4.18
C PRO A 243 -13.26 -6.91 3.51
N TRP A 244 -13.68 -5.64 3.61
CA TRP A 244 -12.88 -4.52 3.16
C TRP A 244 -11.83 -4.18 4.21
N THR A 245 -10.70 -3.64 3.75
CA THR A 245 -9.67 -3.14 4.66
C THR A 245 -9.15 -1.76 4.24
N MET A 246 -8.65 -1.02 5.21
CA MET A 246 -7.73 0.08 5.01
C MET A 246 -6.41 -0.30 5.65
N ILE A 247 -5.33 -0.25 4.91
CA ILE A 247 -3.99 -0.50 5.42
C ILE A 247 -3.12 0.76 5.33
N ASP A 248 -2.21 0.89 6.28
CA ASP A 248 -1.18 1.92 6.23
C ASP A 248 0.10 1.44 6.94
N LYS A 249 1.13 1.17 6.16
CA LYS A 249 2.47 0.74 6.59
C LYS A 249 3.45 0.95 5.46
N ILE A 250 4.58 1.58 5.72
CA ILE A 250 5.67 1.71 4.77
C ILE A 250 6.74 0.65 5.05
N THR A 251 7.09 -0.10 4.01
CA THR A 251 8.20 -1.06 4.01
C THR A 251 9.17 -0.69 2.90
N PRO A 252 10.19 0.10 3.19
CA PRO A 252 11.19 0.47 2.19
C PRO A 252 11.88 -0.76 1.60
N ARG A 253 12.46 -0.58 0.43
CA ARG A 253 13.34 -1.59 -0.18
C ARG A 253 14.45 -1.98 0.82
N PRO A 254 14.84 -3.27 0.92
CA PRO A 254 15.94 -3.68 1.79
C PRO A 254 17.20 -2.86 1.53
N SER A 255 17.82 -2.35 2.60
CA SER A 255 19.00 -1.51 2.56
C SER A 255 20.27 -2.37 2.74
N GLU A 256 21.25 -2.19 1.85
CA GLU A 256 22.58 -2.82 1.98
C GLU A 256 23.29 -2.35 3.27
N GLN A 257 23.05 -1.10 3.68
CA GLN A 257 23.58 -0.60 4.95
C GLN A 257 23.03 -1.36 6.15
N ILE A 258 21.71 -1.66 6.15
CA ILE A 258 21.11 -2.45 7.24
C ILE A 258 21.60 -3.90 7.22
N ALA A 259 21.82 -4.47 6.04
CA ALA A 259 22.45 -5.79 5.93
C ALA A 259 23.84 -5.79 6.59
N ALA A 260 24.67 -4.79 6.29
CA ALA A 260 26.00 -4.64 6.89
C ALA A 260 25.93 -4.42 8.43
N ASP A 261 24.96 -3.64 8.89
CA ASP A 261 24.77 -3.41 10.33
C ASP A 261 24.36 -4.70 11.07
N LEU A 262 23.47 -5.51 10.47
CA LEU A 262 23.08 -6.82 11.01
C LEU A 262 24.27 -7.80 11.06
N GLU A 263 25.10 -7.81 10.01
CA GLU A 263 26.34 -8.60 9.99
C GLU A 263 27.34 -8.14 11.05
N ALA A 264 27.44 -6.82 11.29
CA ALA A 264 28.27 -6.26 12.37
C ALA A 264 27.76 -6.66 13.77
N LEU A 265 26.46 -6.87 13.93
CA LEU A 265 25.86 -7.45 15.13
C LEU A 265 26.08 -8.96 15.23
N GLY A 266 26.66 -9.60 14.22
CA GLY A 266 26.97 -11.02 14.16
C GLY A 266 25.86 -11.89 13.55
N VAL A 267 24.85 -11.32 12.87
CA VAL A 267 23.82 -12.07 12.14
C VAL A 267 24.35 -12.42 10.75
N GLU A 268 24.43 -13.70 10.42
CA GLU A 268 25.02 -14.20 9.17
C GLU A 268 23.99 -14.22 8.03
N ASP A 269 24.52 -14.11 6.80
CA ASP A 269 23.76 -14.31 5.55
C ASP A 269 22.61 -13.31 5.34
N MET A 270 22.81 -12.03 5.71
CA MET A 270 21.77 -10.99 5.63
C MET A 270 21.73 -10.21 4.31
N GLN A 271 22.61 -10.52 3.35
CA GLN A 271 22.69 -9.76 2.09
C GLN A 271 21.39 -9.89 1.25
N PRO A 272 20.94 -8.79 0.62
CA PRO A 272 19.83 -8.84 -0.33
C PRO A 272 20.13 -9.74 -1.53
N VAL A 273 19.11 -10.38 -2.06
CA VAL A 273 19.19 -11.20 -3.27
C VAL A 273 18.27 -10.66 -4.35
N ILE A 274 18.64 -10.92 -5.62
CA ILE A 274 17.79 -10.64 -6.78
C ILE A 274 17.31 -11.99 -7.32
N THR A 275 15.99 -12.15 -7.44
CA THR A 275 15.38 -13.35 -8.00
C THR A 275 15.46 -13.37 -9.53
N ALA A 276 15.12 -14.49 -10.14
CA ALA A 276 14.99 -14.61 -11.59
C ALA A 276 13.94 -13.65 -12.18
N LYS A 277 12.90 -13.31 -11.41
CA LYS A 277 11.88 -12.31 -11.77
C LYS A 277 12.24 -10.88 -11.39
N LYS A 278 13.50 -10.64 -11.02
CA LYS A 278 14.06 -9.33 -10.63
C LYS A 278 13.43 -8.74 -9.35
N THR A 279 12.87 -9.58 -8.49
CA THR A 279 12.48 -9.16 -7.15
C THR A 279 13.75 -8.94 -6.32
N TYR A 280 13.90 -7.75 -5.75
CA TYR A 280 14.99 -7.43 -4.81
C TYR A 280 14.45 -7.61 -3.38
N ILE A 281 15.01 -8.56 -2.64
CA ILE A 281 14.50 -8.98 -1.33
C ILE A 281 15.64 -9.45 -0.43
N ALA A 282 15.48 -9.34 0.87
CA ALA A 282 16.46 -9.76 1.87
C ALA A 282 15.84 -10.67 2.94
N PRO A 283 16.63 -11.40 3.74
CA PRO A 283 16.12 -12.18 4.89
C PRO A 283 15.50 -11.31 5.99
N PHE A 284 15.82 -10.02 6.01
CA PHE A 284 15.21 -9.02 6.90
C PHE A 284 14.24 -8.10 6.13
N VAL A 285 13.44 -7.33 6.86
CA VAL A 285 12.53 -6.33 6.30
C VAL A 285 12.66 -5.03 7.07
N ASN A 286 12.93 -3.94 6.35
CA ASN A 286 12.86 -2.59 6.90
C ASN A 286 11.42 -2.13 6.96
N ALA A 287 11.02 -1.45 8.03
CA ALA A 287 9.70 -0.84 8.13
C ALA A 287 9.73 0.41 9.02
N GLU A 288 8.73 1.26 8.83
CA GLU A 288 8.43 2.32 9.78
C GLU A 288 7.75 1.77 11.04
N LYS A 289 7.69 2.57 12.13
CA LYS A 289 6.96 2.22 13.35
C LYS A 289 5.44 2.33 13.16
N PRO A 290 4.88 3.43 12.62
CA PRO A 290 3.44 3.56 12.40
C PRO A 290 2.84 2.40 11.60
N GLN A 291 1.67 1.92 12.02
CA GLN A 291 0.90 0.94 11.25
C GLN A 291 -0.57 1.00 11.60
N TYR A 292 -1.41 0.85 10.57
CA TYR A 292 -2.86 0.80 10.70
C TYR A 292 -3.44 -0.29 9.81
N LEU A 293 -4.30 -1.11 10.38
CA LEU A 293 -5.10 -2.11 9.68
C LEU A 293 -6.53 -2.02 10.19
N VAL A 294 -7.41 -1.37 9.44
CA VAL A 294 -8.84 -1.34 9.72
C VAL A 294 -9.49 -2.42 8.88
N ILE A 295 -10.22 -3.34 9.51
CA ILE A 295 -10.84 -4.50 8.86
C ILE A 295 -12.33 -4.51 9.12
N GLU A 296 -13.13 -4.78 8.07
CA GLU A 296 -14.54 -5.09 8.22
C GLU A 296 -14.73 -6.41 8.98
N ASP A 297 -15.49 -6.40 10.05
CA ASP A 297 -15.76 -7.58 10.88
C ASP A 297 -16.83 -8.49 10.27
N SER A 298 -16.48 -9.15 9.16
CA SER A 298 -17.35 -10.07 8.41
C SER A 298 -16.63 -11.41 8.17
N PHE A 299 -16.70 -12.31 9.16
CA PHE A 299 -15.97 -13.58 9.17
C PHE A 299 -16.93 -14.76 9.43
N PRO A 300 -17.51 -15.37 8.40
CA PRO A 300 -18.54 -16.38 8.53
C PRO A 300 -18.08 -17.69 9.19
N ASN A 301 -16.76 -17.97 9.24
CA ASN A 301 -16.15 -19.11 9.95
C ASN A 301 -15.41 -18.70 11.23
N GLY A 302 -15.75 -17.51 11.79
CA GLY A 302 -14.98 -16.91 12.88
C GLY A 302 -13.60 -16.40 12.43
N ARG A 303 -12.85 -15.83 13.36
CA ARG A 303 -11.52 -15.27 13.15
C ARG A 303 -10.68 -15.30 14.41
N PRO A 304 -9.34 -15.15 14.31
CA PRO A 304 -8.51 -14.79 15.46
C PRO A 304 -8.95 -13.45 16.06
N ALA A 305 -8.56 -13.16 17.29
CA ALA A 305 -8.79 -11.88 17.97
C ALA A 305 -7.86 -10.80 17.40
N LEU A 306 -8.07 -10.45 16.11
CA LEU A 306 -7.20 -9.54 15.33
C LEU A 306 -7.09 -8.15 15.98
N GLU A 307 -8.14 -7.69 16.66
CA GLU A 307 -8.19 -6.41 17.40
C GLU A 307 -7.20 -6.29 18.55
N LYS A 308 -6.58 -7.40 18.97
CA LYS A 308 -5.48 -7.37 19.94
C LYS A 308 -4.13 -7.08 19.29
N GLY A 309 -4.03 -7.17 17.97
CA GLY A 309 -2.81 -6.82 17.24
C GLY A 309 -2.56 -5.31 17.25
N PHE A 310 -1.31 -4.91 17.37
CA PHE A 310 -0.94 -3.50 17.33
C PHE A 310 -1.40 -2.85 16.03
N GLY A 311 -2.11 -1.72 16.13
CA GLY A 311 -2.62 -0.96 15.00
C GLY A 311 -3.78 -1.61 14.24
N VAL A 312 -4.44 -2.64 14.82
CA VAL A 312 -5.57 -3.33 14.18
C VAL A 312 -6.90 -2.86 14.77
N TYR A 313 -7.83 -2.51 13.91
CA TYR A 313 -9.16 -2.01 14.27
C TYR A 313 -10.23 -2.80 13.51
N MET A 314 -11.20 -3.36 14.23
CA MET A 314 -12.35 -4.03 13.64
C MET A 314 -13.53 -3.08 13.56
N ALA A 315 -14.21 -3.03 12.41
CA ALA A 315 -15.27 -2.06 12.14
C ALA A 315 -16.34 -2.63 11.20
N ASP A 316 -17.39 -1.87 10.92
CA ASP A 316 -18.26 -2.14 9.79
C ASP A 316 -17.68 -1.60 8.46
N ARG A 317 -18.20 -2.07 7.32
CA ARG A 317 -17.76 -1.68 5.96
C ARG A 317 -17.77 -0.17 5.75
N LYS A 318 -18.79 0.53 6.28
CA LYS A 318 -18.92 1.98 6.17
C LYS A 318 -17.76 2.69 6.88
N THR A 319 -17.45 2.26 8.08
CA THR A 319 -16.34 2.81 8.88
C THR A 319 -14.99 2.54 8.24
N VAL A 320 -14.76 1.34 7.69
CA VAL A 320 -13.54 1.03 6.90
C VAL A 320 -13.40 1.99 5.73
N ASN A 321 -14.47 2.22 4.97
CA ASN A 321 -14.46 3.16 3.85
C ASN A 321 -14.20 4.60 4.30
N LEU A 322 -14.73 5.03 5.45
CA LEU A 322 -14.44 6.35 6.00
C LEU A 322 -12.98 6.48 6.43
N ALA A 323 -12.38 5.44 7.03
CA ALA A 323 -10.97 5.44 7.38
C ALA A 323 -10.05 5.49 6.14
N GLU A 324 -10.41 4.77 5.08
CA GLU A 324 -9.71 4.87 3.79
C GLU A 324 -9.79 6.30 3.22
N ARG A 325 -11.00 6.87 3.17
CA ARG A 325 -11.21 8.23 2.67
C ARG A 325 -10.45 9.26 3.49
N MET A 326 -10.47 9.18 4.82
CA MET A 326 -9.70 10.03 5.71
C MET A 326 -8.21 10.06 5.30
N LYS A 327 -7.60 8.90 5.11
CA LYS A 327 -6.20 8.76 4.71
C LYS A 327 -5.94 9.31 3.31
N VAL A 328 -6.74 8.86 2.33
CA VAL A 328 -6.49 9.08 0.90
C VAL A 328 -6.89 10.48 0.45
N THR A 329 -8.01 11.00 0.97
CA THR A 329 -8.58 12.28 0.49
C THR A 329 -8.15 13.48 1.30
N VAL A 330 -7.68 13.28 2.56
CA VAL A 330 -7.46 14.40 3.48
C VAL A 330 -6.10 14.36 4.17
N CYS A 331 -5.78 13.30 4.92
CA CYS A 331 -4.71 13.38 5.92
C CYS A 331 -3.30 13.12 5.37
N LEU A 332 -3.13 12.09 4.52
CA LEU A 332 -1.81 11.64 4.07
C LEU A 332 -1.53 11.99 2.61
N ASN A 333 -2.34 11.46 1.70
CA ASN A 333 -2.01 11.50 0.28
C ASN A 333 -2.08 12.90 -0.35
N PRO A 334 -2.98 13.83 0.09
CA PRO A 334 -2.96 15.20 -0.40
C PRO A 334 -1.66 15.94 -0.07
N VAL A 335 -1.06 15.69 1.10
CA VAL A 335 0.24 16.27 1.47
C VAL A 335 1.31 15.85 0.49
N HIS A 336 1.41 14.56 0.18
CA HIS A 336 2.36 14.04 -0.80
C HIS A 336 2.16 14.65 -2.19
N SER A 337 0.91 14.71 -2.68
CA SER A 337 0.62 15.24 -4.02
C SER A 337 0.80 16.75 -4.12
N ALA A 338 0.58 17.50 -3.05
CA ALA A 338 0.78 18.94 -3.03
C ALA A 338 2.27 19.32 -2.95
N THR A 339 3.10 18.53 -2.28
CA THR A 339 4.49 18.89 -2.01
C THR A 339 5.52 18.10 -2.80
N GLY A 340 5.23 16.85 -3.19
CA GLY A 340 6.18 15.99 -3.93
C GLY A 340 6.61 16.57 -5.29
N PRO A 341 5.69 16.95 -6.19
CA PRO A 341 6.06 17.62 -7.45
C PRO A 341 6.87 18.90 -7.26
N LEU A 342 6.53 19.71 -6.25
CA LEU A 342 7.29 20.91 -5.88
C LEU A 342 8.68 20.54 -5.36
N GLY A 343 8.81 19.45 -4.59
CA GLY A 343 10.10 18.95 -4.13
C GLY A 343 11.03 18.60 -5.28
N VAL A 344 10.52 17.94 -6.34
CA VAL A 344 11.29 17.69 -7.57
C VAL A 344 11.70 18.99 -8.23
N ALA A 345 10.77 19.94 -8.41
CA ALA A 345 11.03 21.21 -9.05
C ALA A 345 11.99 22.12 -8.25
N LEU A 346 12.09 21.93 -6.94
CA LEU A 346 13.06 22.60 -6.07
C LEU A 346 14.40 21.86 -5.96
N GLY A 347 14.53 20.67 -6.57
CA GLY A 347 15.77 19.88 -6.57
C GLY A 347 15.99 19.00 -5.34
N TYR A 348 14.96 18.75 -4.53
CA TYR A 348 15.04 17.83 -3.40
C TYR A 348 14.79 16.38 -3.86
N GLU A 349 15.72 15.48 -3.56
CA GLU A 349 15.56 14.05 -3.85
C GLU A 349 14.60 13.40 -2.84
N LEU A 350 14.93 13.49 -1.54
CA LEU A 350 14.17 12.86 -0.47
C LEU A 350 13.09 13.79 0.09
N PHE A 351 11.88 13.24 0.24
CA PHE A 351 10.74 13.93 0.81
C PHE A 351 10.99 14.37 2.26
N ALA A 352 11.48 13.47 3.09
CA ALA A 352 11.77 13.77 4.49
C ALA A 352 12.86 14.84 4.62
N HIS A 353 13.93 14.76 3.82
CA HIS A 353 15.00 15.77 3.82
C HIS A 353 14.47 17.15 3.43
N MET A 354 13.60 17.22 2.42
CA MET A 354 12.93 18.47 2.06
C MET A 354 12.18 19.08 3.25
N LEU A 355 11.36 18.29 3.92
CA LEU A 355 10.58 18.81 5.05
C LEU A 355 11.45 19.18 6.25
N ASN A 356 12.54 18.46 6.49
CA ASN A 356 13.45 18.73 7.60
C ASN A 356 14.30 20.00 7.39
N THR A 357 14.59 20.36 6.13
CA THR A 357 15.53 21.45 5.82
C THR A 357 14.86 22.69 5.23
N ASP A 358 13.64 22.59 4.71
CA ASP A 358 12.88 23.69 4.13
C ASP A 358 11.63 24.02 4.98
N ALA A 359 11.72 25.05 5.78
CA ALA A 359 10.65 25.47 6.68
C ALA A 359 9.36 25.88 5.96
N ASP A 360 9.44 26.44 4.74
CA ASP A 360 8.27 26.82 3.96
C ASP A 360 7.56 25.58 3.41
N MET A 361 8.31 24.56 2.95
CA MET A 361 7.74 23.28 2.52
C MET A 361 7.09 22.53 3.68
N MET A 362 7.73 22.51 4.85
CA MET A 362 7.12 21.95 6.07
C MET A 362 5.82 22.69 6.44
N LYS A 363 5.83 24.02 6.37
CA LYS A 363 4.66 24.84 6.68
C LYS A 363 3.54 24.58 5.67
N MET A 364 3.85 24.50 4.37
CA MET A 364 2.88 24.13 3.34
C MET A 364 2.27 22.75 3.60
N ALA A 365 3.09 21.75 3.90
CA ALA A 365 2.63 20.42 4.23
C ALA A 365 1.65 20.41 5.42
N ARG A 366 1.98 21.18 6.47
CA ARG A 366 1.11 21.35 7.63
C ARG A 366 -0.20 22.06 7.29
N MET A 367 -0.16 23.12 6.48
CA MET A 367 -1.37 23.83 6.02
C MET A 367 -2.32 22.87 5.27
N VAL A 368 -1.78 22.04 4.36
CA VAL A 368 -2.60 21.05 3.63
C VAL A 368 -3.34 20.12 4.59
N ALA A 369 -2.66 19.59 5.60
CA ALA A 369 -3.25 18.60 6.49
C ALA A 369 -4.10 19.25 7.60
N TYR A 370 -3.54 20.19 8.37
CA TYR A 370 -4.18 20.74 9.56
C TYR A 370 -5.19 21.84 9.24
N ASP A 371 -4.81 22.79 8.38
CA ASP A 371 -5.61 24.01 8.17
C ASP A 371 -6.69 23.79 7.11
N GLU A 372 -6.41 22.96 6.10
CA GLU A 372 -7.31 22.74 4.96
C GLU A 372 -7.96 21.36 4.98
N GLY A 373 -7.26 20.31 5.39
CA GLY A 373 -7.76 18.94 5.44
C GLY A 373 -8.68 18.68 6.65
N LEU A 374 -8.13 18.78 7.86
CA LEU A 374 -8.86 18.44 9.10
C LEU A 374 -10.21 19.16 9.26
N PRO A 375 -10.39 20.45 8.85
CA PRO A 375 -11.70 21.12 8.98
C PRO A 375 -12.84 20.45 8.23
N VAL A 376 -12.57 19.66 7.19
CA VAL A 376 -13.59 19.00 6.35
C VAL A 376 -13.47 17.47 6.32
N VAL A 377 -12.57 16.89 7.10
CA VAL A 377 -12.43 15.45 7.21
C VAL A 377 -13.67 14.81 7.82
N GLN A 378 -14.08 13.68 7.27
CA GLN A 378 -15.10 12.84 7.90
C GLN A 378 -14.41 11.91 8.90
N ASP A 379 -14.69 12.09 10.18
CA ASP A 379 -14.13 11.27 11.26
C ASP A 379 -14.72 9.84 11.18
N PRO A 380 -13.91 8.79 11.02
CA PRO A 380 -14.37 7.41 11.03
C PRO A 380 -14.80 6.92 12.42
N GLY A 381 -14.50 7.66 13.49
CA GLY A 381 -14.87 7.34 14.87
C GLY A 381 -14.03 6.26 15.55
N ILE A 382 -13.13 5.61 14.81
CA ILE A 382 -12.22 4.56 15.33
C ILE A 382 -10.74 4.96 15.29
N LEU A 383 -10.42 5.91 14.43
CA LEU A 383 -9.10 6.55 14.29
C LEU A 383 -9.33 8.05 14.36
N SER A 384 -8.68 8.73 15.30
CA SER A 384 -8.71 10.19 15.35
C SER A 384 -7.97 10.77 14.15
N PRO A 385 -8.61 11.53 13.24
CA PRO A 385 -7.91 12.19 12.14
C PRO A 385 -6.78 13.09 12.63
N GLN A 386 -6.98 13.82 13.72
CA GLN A 386 -5.96 14.66 14.35
C GLN A 386 -4.74 13.84 14.78
N ALA A 387 -4.96 12.74 15.54
CA ALA A 387 -3.88 11.90 16.03
C ALA A 387 -3.13 11.23 14.87
N PHE A 388 -3.85 10.84 13.81
CA PHE A 388 -3.23 10.28 12.60
C PHE A 388 -2.31 11.31 11.92
N VAL A 389 -2.78 12.55 11.75
CA VAL A 389 -1.95 13.63 11.17
C VAL A 389 -0.76 13.96 12.07
N ASP A 390 -0.96 14.01 13.40
CA ASP A 390 0.13 14.27 14.36
C ASP A 390 1.24 13.20 14.24
N GLU A 391 0.88 11.92 14.12
CA GLU A 391 1.84 10.82 13.92
C GLU A 391 2.59 10.94 12.59
N LEU A 392 1.90 11.34 11.50
CA LEU A 392 2.55 11.58 10.22
C LEU A 392 3.67 12.63 10.33
N PHE A 393 3.40 13.75 10.97
CA PHE A 393 4.35 14.85 11.11
C PHE A 393 5.42 14.64 12.18
N ASN A 394 5.17 13.81 13.19
CA ASN A 394 6.13 13.54 14.26
C ASN A 394 7.04 12.35 13.95
N ASP A 395 6.51 11.30 13.30
CA ASP A 395 7.21 10.03 13.15
C ASP A 395 7.54 9.69 11.69
N ARG A 396 6.58 9.84 10.74
CA ARG A 396 6.75 9.37 9.35
C ARG A 396 7.47 10.38 8.46
N PHE A 397 6.92 11.59 8.33
CA PHE A 397 7.41 12.59 7.38
C PHE A 397 8.85 13.05 7.64
N PRO A 398 9.32 13.23 8.88
CA PRO A 398 10.71 13.60 9.13
C PRO A 398 11.68 12.42 9.02
N ASN A 399 11.22 11.19 8.84
CA ASN A 399 12.08 9.99 8.85
C ASN A 399 12.80 9.77 7.51
N GLU A 400 14.02 10.27 7.40
CA GLU A 400 14.87 10.13 6.19
C GLU A 400 15.27 8.68 5.89
N TYR A 401 15.26 7.79 6.89
CA TYR A 401 15.62 6.38 6.74
C TYR A 401 14.58 5.57 5.96
N LEU A 402 13.38 6.11 5.74
CA LEU A 402 12.39 5.51 4.87
C LEU A 402 12.73 5.64 3.38
N GLY A 403 13.61 6.59 3.02
CA GLY A 403 14.11 6.75 1.66
C GLY A 403 13.05 7.11 0.62
N ASP A 404 11.96 7.77 1.03
CA ASP A 404 10.88 8.15 0.14
C ASP A 404 11.29 9.35 -0.72
N THR A 405 11.20 9.20 -2.07
CA THR A 405 11.66 10.23 -2.99
C THR A 405 10.50 11.09 -3.50
N ASN A 406 10.74 12.40 -3.69
CA ASN A 406 9.78 13.31 -4.28
C ASN A 406 9.35 12.87 -5.69
N LEU A 407 10.27 12.30 -6.47
CA LEU A 407 9.96 11.78 -7.81
C LEU A 407 8.96 10.61 -7.76
N ARG A 408 9.08 9.70 -6.76
CA ARG A 408 8.10 8.63 -6.55
C ARG A 408 6.72 9.17 -6.18
N LEU A 409 6.67 10.24 -5.38
CA LEU A 409 5.42 10.90 -5.00
C LEU A 409 4.76 11.65 -6.14
N ALA A 410 5.51 11.98 -7.19
CA ALA A 410 5.03 12.63 -8.41
C ALA A 410 4.53 11.65 -9.49
N VAL A 411 4.55 10.32 -9.24
CA VAL A 411 4.00 9.31 -10.16
C VAL A 411 2.47 9.39 -10.16
N ASP A 412 1.86 9.32 -11.35
CA ASP A 412 0.40 9.24 -11.56
C ASP A 412 -0.42 10.35 -10.87
N VAL A 413 0.14 11.53 -10.66
CA VAL A 413 -0.56 12.64 -9.97
C VAL A 413 -1.85 13.03 -10.68
N SER A 414 -1.88 13.04 -12.04
CA SER A 414 -3.09 13.32 -12.81
C SER A 414 -4.25 12.39 -12.49
N GLN A 415 -3.97 11.14 -12.14
CA GLN A 415 -4.98 10.15 -11.78
C GLN A 415 -5.49 10.34 -10.35
N MET A 416 -4.81 11.16 -9.56
CA MET A 416 -5.05 11.30 -8.12
C MET A 416 -5.59 12.68 -7.72
N VAL A 417 -5.42 13.72 -8.54
CA VAL A 417 -5.81 15.10 -8.16
C VAL A 417 -7.30 15.23 -7.83
N GLY A 418 -8.16 14.47 -8.49
CA GLY A 418 -9.60 14.48 -8.19
C GLY A 418 -9.90 14.00 -6.77
N ILE A 419 -9.36 12.83 -6.40
CA ILE A 419 -9.58 12.25 -5.08
C ILE A 419 -8.80 12.94 -3.97
N ARG A 420 -7.59 13.45 -4.26
CA ARG A 420 -6.69 14.04 -3.26
C ARG A 420 -6.90 15.55 -3.06
N PHE A 421 -7.37 16.28 -4.05
CA PHE A 421 -7.64 17.71 -3.98
C PHE A 421 -9.11 18.03 -4.22
N GLY A 422 -9.70 17.48 -5.29
CA GLY A 422 -11.07 17.76 -5.68
C GLY A 422 -12.09 17.42 -4.63
N GLU A 423 -11.96 16.29 -3.94
CA GLU A 423 -12.88 15.91 -2.86
C GLU A 423 -12.83 16.88 -1.67
N THR A 424 -11.64 17.36 -1.28
CA THR A 424 -11.51 18.39 -0.24
C THR A 424 -12.09 19.70 -0.70
N ILE A 425 -11.83 20.13 -1.95
CA ILE A 425 -12.40 21.36 -2.54
C ILE A 425 -13.93 21.28 -2.56
N LYS A 426 -14.51 20.16 -2.98
CA LYS A 426 -15.97 19.93 -2.93
C LYS A 426 -16.54 20.04 -1.52
N ALA A 427 -15.84 19.44 -0.55
CA ALA A 427 -16.27 19.52 0.85
C ALA A 427 -16.29 20.98 1.37
N TYR A 428 -15.33 21.83 0.90
CA TYR A 428 -15.35 23.25 1.20
C TYR A 428 -16.51 23.97 0.54
N VAL A 429 -16.80 23.70 -0.73
CA VAL A 429 -17.96 24.26 -1.43
C VAL A 429 -19.27 23.87 -0.72
N GLU A 430 -19.41 22.61 -0.34
CA GLU A 430 -20.58 22.12 0.40
C GLU A 430 -20.74 22.80 1.76
N LYS A 431 -19.65 22.95 2.50
CA LYS A 431 -19.68 23.47 3.87
C LYS A 431 -19.76 25.00 3.95
N TYR A 432 -19.11 25.70 3.02
CA TYR A 432 -18.87 27.15 3.12
C TYR A 432 -19.40 27.96 1.92
N GLY A 433 -19.93 27.29 0.90
CA GLY A 433 -20.44 27.92 -0.33
C GLY A 433 -19.40 28.05 -1.44
N ASP A 434 -18.12 28.20 -1.11
CA ASP A 434 -16.97 28.19 -2.03
C ASP A 434 -15.71 27.66 -1.33
N ALA A 435 -14.64 27.50 -2.09
CA ALA A 435 -13.34 27.06 -1.61
C ALA A 435 -12.27 28.17 -1.61
N SER A 436 -12.66 29.46 -1.75
CA SER A 436 -11.74 30.59 -1.90
C SER A 436 -10.76 30.79 -0.73
N ARG A 437 -11.12 30.28 0.46
CA ARG A 437 -10.28 30.31 1.65
C ARG A 437 -9.10 29.33 1.63
N LEU A 438 -9.10 28.35 0.73
CA LEU A 438 -7.97 27.45 0.53
C LEU A 438 -6.77 28.19 -0.05
N THR A 439 -5.57 27.84 0.40
CA THR A 439 -4.30 28.41 -0.06
C THR A 439 -3.30 27.32 -0.41
N ALA A 440 -3.08 26.34 0.46
CA ALA A 440 -2.05 25.31 0.27
C ALA A 440 -2.44 24.30 -0.81
N LEU A 441 -3.71 23.89 -0.90
CA LEU A 441 -4.17 23.01 -1.99
C LEU A 441 -4.09 23.70 -3.36
N PRO A 442 -4.59 24.96 -3.56
CA PRO A 442 -4.34 25.73 -4.79
C PRO A 442 -2.86 25.88 -5.13
N LEU A 443 -2.00 26.11 -4.12
CA LEU A 443 -0.54 26.21 -4.28
C LEU A 443 0.06 24.87 -4.75
N GLY A 444 -0.42 23.75 -4.22
CA GLY A 444 -0.04 22.41 -4.65
C GLY A 444 -0.45 22.10 -6.09
N ILE A 445 -1.66 22.52 -6.50
CA ILE A 445 -2.13 22.39 -7.89
C ILE A 445 -1.28 23.23 -8.84
N ALA A 446 -1.01 24.49 -8.49
CA ALA A 446 -0.12 25.36 -9.26
C ALA A 446 1.29 24.77 -9.35
N GLY A 447 1.80 24.21 -8.24
CA GLY A 447 3.09 23.53 -8.16
C GLY A 447 3.18 22.29 -9.04
N TRP A 448 2.14 21.45 -9.06
CA TRP A 448 2.07 20.29 -9.96
C TRP A 448 2.11 20.73 -11.44
N LEU A 449 1.31 21.74 -11.81
CA LEU A 449 1.31 22.25 -13.18
C LEU A 449 2.65 22.92 -13.54
N ARG A 450 3.31 23.60 -12.59
CA ARG A 450 4.66 24.14 -12.77
C ARG A 450 5.71 23.04 -12.93
N TYR A 451 5.59 21.94 -12.19
CA TYR A 451 6.42 20.74 -12.35
C TYR A 451 6.30 20.13 -13.76
N MET A 452 5.10 20.16 -14.37
CA MET A 452 4.88 19.66 -15.74
C MET A 452 5.69 20.38 -16.83
N LEU A 453 6.24 21.58 -16.56
CA LEU A 453 7.15 22.26 -17.48
C LEU A 453 8.54 21.62 -17.54
N ALA A 454 8.84 20.64 -16.69
CA ALA A 454 10.09 19.87 -16.64
C ALA A 454 11.37 20.74 -16.52
N VAL A 455 11.25 21.89 -15.84
CA VAL A 455 12.35 22.83 -15.56
C VAL A 455 12.31 23.17 -14.07
N ASP A 456 13.42 22.99 -13.36
CA ASP A 456 13.54 23.28 -11.93
C ASP A 456 13.60 24.80 -11.62
N ASP A 457 13.64 25.12 -10.33
CA ASP A 457 13.68 26.52 -9.87
C ASP A 457 15.01 27.23 -10.18
N ALA A 458 16.06 26.49 -10.58
CA ALA A 458 17.33 27.04 -11.06
C ALA A 458 17.39 27.15 -12.60
N GLY A 459 16.35 26.71 -13.32
CA GLY A 459 16.29 26.73 -14.79
C GLY A 459 16.87 25.48 -15.47
N LYS A 460 17.17 24.41 -14.71
CA LYS A 460 17.69 23.15 -15.23
C LYS A 460 16.53 22.19 -15.59
N LYS A 461 16.66 21.49 -16.72
CA LYS A 461 15.69 20.47 -17.14
C LYS A 461 15.82 19.20 -16.31
N TYR A 462 14.70 18.52 -16.06
CA TYR A 462 14.60 17.20 -15.45
C TYR A 462 13.59 16.32 -16.20
N GLU A 463 13.60 15.03 -15.92
CA GLU A 463 12.61 14.08 -16.43
C GLU A 463 11.41 13.98 -15.49
N LEU A 464 10.20 13.98 -16.07
CA LEU A 464 8.97 13.78 -15.31
C LEU A 464 8.84 12.34 -14.83
N ALA A 465 8.23 12.15 -13.68
CA ALA A 465 7.75 10.85 -13.26
C ALA A 465 6.70 10.31 -14.24
N PRO A 466 6.55 8.99 -14.38
CA PRO A 466 5.51 8.39 -15.22
C PRO A 466 4.10 8.86 -14.82
N ASP A 467 3.34 9.33 -15.81
CA ASP A 467 1.94 9.73 -15.63
C ASP A 467 1.23 9.64 -17.00
N PRO A 468 0.03 9.03 -17.09
CA PRO A 468 -0.69 8.87 -18.34
C PRO A 468 -1.02 10.19 -19.07
N MET A 469 -1.11 11.32 -18.35
CA MET A 469 -1.45 12.63 -18.92
C MET A 469 -0.24 13.52 -19.18
N ASN A 470 1.00 13.03 -19.01
CA ASN A 470 2.19 13.85 -19.22
C ASN A 470 2.20 14.52 -20.61
N GLU A 471 2.02 13.72 -21.68
CA GLU A 471 2.05 14.23 -23.06
C GLU A 471 0.94 15.26 -23.33
N GLU A 472 -0.28 14.99 -22.87
CA GLU A 472 -1.43 15.87 -23.05
C GLU A 472 -1.23 17.21 -22.33
N ILE A 473 -0.81 17.17 -21.05
CA ILE A 473 -0.61 18.39 -20.25
C ILE A 473 0.59 19.17 -20.78
N GLN A 474 1.70 18.52 -21.13
CA GLN A 474 2.86 19.20 -21.70
C GLN A 474 2.54 19.87 -23.05
N GLU A 475 1.76 19.24 -23.92
CA GLU A 475 1.30 19.84 -25.17
C GLU A 475 0.46 21.10 -24.92
N GLN A 476 -0.40 21.08 -23.90
CA GLN A 476 -1.19 22.24 -23.49
C GLN A 476 -0.33 23.40 -22.97
N LEU A 477 0.78 23.09 -22.30
CA LEU A 477 1.67 24.05 -21.67
C LEU A 477 2.88 24.45 -22.54
N LYS A 478 3.02 23.89 -23.73
CA LYS A 478 4.24 23.98 -24.57
C LYS A 478 4.72 25.40 -24.90
N ASP A 479 3.80 26.36 -24.97
CA ASP A 479 4.11 27.77 -25.32
C ASP A 479 4.51 28.61 -24.09
N ILE A 480 4.46 28.03 -22.89
CA ILE A 480 4.83 28.69 -21.65
C ILE A 480 6.34 28.60 -21.45
N VAL A 481 6.97 29.76 -21.29
CA VAL A 481 8.43 29.89 -21.11
C VAL A 481 8.74 30.40 -19.71
N VAL A 482 9.46 29.57 -18.92
CA VAL A 482 9.94 29.99 -17.59
C VAL A 482 10.86 31.21 -17.74
N GLY A 483 10.61 32.26 -16.97
CA GLY A 483 11.27 33.56 -17.07
C GLY A 483 10.54 34.56 -17.96
N GLN A 484 9.43 34.16 -18.61
CA GLN A 484 8.60 35.00 -19.45
C GLN A 484 7.12 34.79 -19.09
N PRO A 485 6.67 35.31 -17.94
CA PRO A 485 5.30 35.07 -17.43
C PRO A 485 4.20 35.62 -18.35
N GLU A 486 4.51 36.52 -19.28
CA GLU A 486 3.61 36.99 -20.33
C GLU A 486 3.25 35.91 -21.36
N THR A 487 4.01 34.83 -21.46
CA THR A 487 3.69 33.69 -22.33
C THR A 487 2.53 32.84 -21.77
N PHE A 488 2.23 32.97 -20.49
CA PHE A 488 1.06 32.39 -19.87
C PHE A 488 -0.16 33.30 -20.03
N THR A 489 -1.16 32.83 -20.73
CA THR A 489 -2.44 33.56 -20.96
C THR A 489 -3.61 32.79 -20.32
N ASP A 490 -4.08 31.72 -20.94
CA ASP A 490 -5.25 30.92 -20.53
C ASP A 490 -5.03 29.41 -20.66
N GLN A 491 -3.79 28.98 -20.83
CA GLN A 491 -3.46 27.54 -21.07
C GLN A 491 -3.91 26.64 -19.94
N LEU A 492 -4.05 27.11 -18.71
CA LEU A 492 -4.53 26.30 -17.59
C LEU A 492 -6.04 26.15 -17.56
N ARG A 493 -6.79 27.03 -18.23
CA ARG A 493 -8.27 27.03 -18.14
C ARG A 493 -8.91 25.67 -18.50
N PRO A 494 -8.55 25.01 -19.61
CA PRO A 494 -9.11 23.71 -19.94
C PRO A 494 -8.79 22.62 -18.91
N ILE A 495 -7.61 22.70 -18.26
CA ILE A 495 -7.19 21.77 -17.21
C ILE A 495 -7.98 22.03 -15.93
N LEU A 496 -8.01 23.28 -15.45
CA LEU A 496 -8.62 23.64 -14.16
C LEU A 496 -10.15 23.59 -14.17
N SER A 497 -10.80 23.69 -15.34
CA SER A 497 -12.24 23.49 -15.48
C SER A 497 -12.65 22.04 -15.73
N ASN A 498 -11.70 21.11 -15.82
CA ASN A 498 -11.97 19.71 -16.15
C ASN A 498 -12.56 18.97 -14.94
N GLU A 499 -13.89 18.85 -14.89
CA GLU A 499 -14.62 18.14 -13.84
C GLU A 499 -14.32 16.62 -13.81
N ARG A 500 -13.78 16.02 -14.87
CA ARG A 500 -13.34 14.61 -14.84
C ARG A 500 -12.01 14.47 -14.13
N LEU A 501 -11.15 15.47 -14.21
CA LEU A 501 -9.83 15.49 -13.59
C LEU A 501 -9.92 15.82 -12.09
N PHE A 502 -10.60 16.92 -11.74
CA PHE A 502 -10.68 17.42 -10.36
C PHE A 502 -12.00 17.08 -9.65
N PHE A 503 -12.94 16.38 -10.31
CA PHE A 503 -14.30 16.11 -9.81
C PHE A 503 -15.15 17.37 -9.57
N ILE A 504 -14.63 18.53 -9.85
CA ILE A 504 -15.27 19.84 -9.78
C ILE A 504 -14.55 20.81 -10.72
N ASP A 505 -15.27 21.80 -11.26
CA ASP A 505 -14.66 22.95 -11.95
C ASP A 505 -14.06 23.91 -10.92
N LEU A 506 -12.73 24.09 -10.95
CA LEU A 506 -12.02 24.89 -9.96
C LEU A 506 -12.35 26.39 -10.02
N TYR A 507 -12.80 26.91 -11.16
CA TYR A 507 -13.29 28.29 -11.26
C TYR A 507 -14.63 28.45 -10.55
N LYS A 508 -15.56 27.52 -10.78
CA LYS A 508 -16.85 27.50 -10.06
C LYS A 508 -16.65 27.29 -8.56
N ALA A 509 -15.62 26.56 -8.16
CA ALA A 509 -15.27 26.38 -6.75
C ALA A 509 -14.59 27.62 -6.12
N GLY A 510 -14.22 28.63 -6.91
CA GLY A 510 -13.60 29.87 -6.41
C GLY A 510 -12.09 29.80 -6.21
N VAL A 511 -11.40 28.77 -6.75
CA VAL A 511 -9.94 28.61 -6.61
C VAL A 511 -9.18 28.66 -7.94
N GLY A 512 -9.83 28.57 -9.09
CA GLY A 512 -9.18 28.50 -10.40
C GLY A 512 -8.28 29.69 -10.68
N GLU A 513 -8.77 30.92 -10.51
CA GLU A 513 -7.97 32.15 -10.70
C GLU A 513 -6.80 32.27 -9.70
N LYS A 514 -7.00 31.74 -8.46
CA LYS A 514 -5.94 31.69 -7.44
C LYS A 514 -4.81 30.79 -7.91
N VAL A 515 -5.13 29.61 -8.46
CA VAL A 515 -4.14 28.68 -9.04
C VAL A 515 -3.38 29.33 -10.20
N GLU A 516 -4.08 29.99 -11.12
CA GLU A 516 -3.44 30.73 -12.25
C GLU A 516 -2.46 31.82 -11.76
N ASN A 517 -2.86 32.58 -10.75
CA ASN A 517 -2.00 33.63 -10.19
C ASN A 517 -0.74 33.03 -9.54
N MET A 518 -0.89 31.99 -8.75
CA MET A 518 0.25 31.27 -8.14
C MET A 518 1.16 30.65 -9.20
N PHE A 519 0.60 30.05 -10.24
CA PHE A 519 1.36 29.51 -11.36
C PHE A 519 2.14 30.58 -12.11
N ARG A 520 1.50 31.74 -12.40
CA ARG A 520 2.13 32.87 -13.05
C ARG A 520 3.33 33.40 -12.26
N GLU A 521 3.21 33.43 -10.93
CA GLU A 521 4.32 33.80 -10.05
C GLU A 521 5.46 32.77 -10.12
N MET A 522 5.13 31.47 -10.11
CA MET A 522 6.13 30.39 -10.15
C MET A 522 6.91 30.27 -11.46
N ILE A 523 6.39 30.82 -12.55
CA ILE A 523 7.10 30.84 -13.86
C ILE A 523 7.92 32.12 -14.10
N ALA A 524 7.96 33.04 -13.14
CA ALA A 524 8.62 34.35 -13.33
C ALA A 524 10.15 34.28 -13.54
N GLY A 525 10.78 33.14 -13.19
CA GLY A 525 12.20 32.92 -13.43
C GLY A 525 12.86 32.06 -12.32
N PRO A 526 14.19 32.03 -12.30
CA PRO A 526 14.93 31.31 -11.27
C PRO A 526 14.60 31.80 -9.85
N GLY A 527 14.38 30.87 -8.90
CA GLY A 527 13.98 31.18 -7.52
C GLY A 527 12.51 31.55 -7.35
N ALA A 528 11.72 31.59 -8.43
CA ALA A 528 10.32 32.00 -8.38
C ALA A 528 9.40 31.01 -7.69
N ILE A 529 9.67 29.70 -7.81
CA ILE A 529 8.90 28.67 -7.10
C ILE A 529 9.05 28.87 -5.59
N LYS A 530 10.29 28.97 -5.11
CA LYS A 530 10.58 29.17 -3.69
C LYS A 530 9.97 30.47 -3.15
N ALA A 531 10.12 31.58 -3.89
CA ALA A 531 9.55 32.87 -3.52
C ALA A 531 8.03 32.84 -3.45
N THR A 532 7.37 32.15 -4.38
CA THR A 532 5.91 32.00 -4.40
C THR A 532 5.44 31.18 -3.20
N ILE A 533 6.07 30.03 -2.92
CA ILE A 533 5.75 29.23 -1.74
C ILE A 533 5.89 30.08 -0.49
N HIS A 534 7.05 30.74 -0.29
CA HIS A 534 7.32 31.61 0.86
C HIS A 534 6.22 32.66 1.06
N LYS A 535 5.82 33.33 -0.02
CA LYS A 535 4.77 34.34 0.02
C LYS A 535 3.45 33.80 0.56
N TYR A 536 2.98 32.68 0.01
CA TYR A 536 1.64 32.18 0.31
C TYR A 536 1.55 31.39 1.63
N VAL A 537 2.64 30.76 2.08
CA VAL A 537 2.63 30.08 3.38
C VAL A 537 2.86 31.04 4.56
N ASN A 538 3.32 32.28 4.30
CA ASN A 538 3.57 33.30 5.32
C ASN A 538 2.62 34.51 5.23
N ALA A 539 1.58 34.44 4.39
CA ALA A 539 0.58 35.49 4.23
C ALA A 539 -0.39 35.60 5.42
#